data_5b66a17a0708acc0f35e3ad467c89610
#
_entry.id   5b66a17a0708acc0f35e3ad467c89610
#
_cell.length_a   1.000
_cell.length_b   1.000
_cell.length_c   1.000
_cell.angle_alpha   90.00
_cell.angle_beta   90.00
_cell.angle_gamma   90.00
#
_symmetry.space_group_name_H-M   'P 1'
#
loop_
_entity.id
_entity.type
_entity.pdbx_description
1 polymer ?
#
loop_
_entity_poly.entity_id
_entity_poly.type
_entity_poly.pdbx_seq_one_letter_code
_entity_poly.pdbx_strand_id
1 'polypeptide(L)'
;MKHIGDAVDMDWRCNGSGANTQNDVASAFKNTFGYSSAKYMDFNGDKMLTELQAGRVVIMRGGRNVNGSYTNGHAWVVEGAKLAWSCNWDYKTGQIIAAYGYLYGYMNWGWSGLDNGYYQTNYLSNTGGSFNYKQGMVYDIRP
;
A
#
# COMPACT_ATOMS: atom_id res chain seq x y z
N MET A 1 18.97 9.46 6.38
CA MET A 1 17.53 9.65 6.68
C MET A 1 17.08 11.10 6.60
N LYS A 2 17.83 12.09 7.13
CA LYS A 2 17.42 13.53 7.08
C LYS A 2 17.08 13.98 5.64
N HIS A 3 17.93 13.74 4.66
CA HIS A 3 17.71 14.16 3.26
C HIS A 3 16.38 13.62 2.66
N ILE A 4 16.01 12.36 2.99
CA ILE A 4 14.73 11.80 2.55
C ILE A 4 13.56 12.49 3.26
N GLY A 5 13.69 12.70 4.56
CA GLY A 5 12.67 13.41 5.33
C GLY A 5 12.45 14.84 4.87
N ASP A 6 13.53 15.57 4.59
CA ASP A 6 13.45 16.93 4.03
C ASP A 6 12.77 16.95 2.65
N ALA A 7 13.00 15.91 1.81
CA ALA A 7 12.40 15.80 0.47
C ALA A 7 10.89 15.58 0.49
N VAL A 8 10.34 15.03 1.59
CA VAL A 8 8.91 14.78 1.78
C VAL A 8 8.28 15.69 2.82
N ASP A 9 8.94 16.79 3.14
CA ASP A 9 8.49 17.78 4.14
C ASP A 9 8.05 17.12 5.45
N MET A 10 8.94 16.26 6.01
CA MET A 10 8.63 15.46 7.18
C MET A 10 8.53 16.31 8.44
N ASP A 11 7.38 16.27 9.08
CA ASP A 11 7.17 16.80 10.42
C ASP A 11 7.83 15.88 11.45
N TRP A 12 9.00 16.30 11.95
CA TRP A 12 9.80 15.54 12.91
C TRP A 12 9.32 15.78 14.35
N ARG A 13 8.86 14.72 15.01
CA ARG A 13 8.40 14.78 16.41
C ARG A 13 8.95 13.63 17.24
N CYS A 14 9.06 13.83 18.56
CA CYS A 14 9.55 12.80 19.49
C CYS A 14 8.56 11.62 19.65
N ASN A 15 7.27 11.85 19.43
CA ASN A 15 6.19 10.86 19.60
C ASN A 15 5.65 10.30 18.28
N GLY A 16 6.39 10.47 17.19
CA GLY A 16 6.04 9.99 15.86
C GLY A 16 6.18 11.10 14.82
N SER A 17 6.95 10.84 13.78
CA SER A 17 7.13 11.75 12.64
C SER A 17 6.16 11.38 11.51
N GLY A 18 5.79 12.35 10.67
CA GLY A 18 4.86 12.13 9.58
C GLY A 18 5.14 12.98 8.36
N ALA A 19 4.76 12.48 7.19
CA ALA A 19 4.80 13.21 5.93
C ALA A 19 3.48 12.99 5.15
N ASN A 20 3.15 13.91 4.25
CA ASN A 20 1.99 13.75 3.40
C ASN A 20 2.32 12.90 2.17
N THR A 21 2.14 11.58 2.29
CA THR A 21 2.42 10.63 1.20
C THR A 21 1.70 10.98 -0.10
N GLN A 22 0.50 11.54 -0.01
CA GLN A 22 -0.31 11.90 -1.18
C GLN A 22 0.33 13.01 -2.02
N ASN A 23 0.85 14.04 -1.37
CA ASN A 23 1.35 15.23 -2.07
C ASN A 23 2.86 15.15 -2.34
N ASP A 24 3.62 14.56 -1.40
CA ASP A 24 5.06 14.85 -1.34
C ASP A 24 5.91 13.71 -1.88
N VAL A 25 5.50 12.43 -1.68
CA VAL A 25 6.36 11.29 -2.03
C VAL A 25 6.59 11.18 -3.56
N ALA A 26 5.54 11.26 -4.37
CA ALA A 26 5.69 11.20 -5.83
C ALA A 26 6.48 12.41 -6.37
N SER A 27 6.32 13.57 -5.74
CA SER A 27 7.06 14.79 -6.05
C SER A 27 8.54 14.66 -5.69
N ALA A 28 8.83 14.12 -4.50
CA ALA A 28 10.20 13.89 -4.04
C ALA A 28 10.98 12.95 -4.96
N PHE A 29 10.37 11.86 -5.42
CA PHE A 29 11.00 10.95 -6.39
C PHE A 29 11.46 11.71 -7.64
N LYS A 30 10.61 12.54 -8.22
CA LYS A 30 10.92 13.26 -9.46
C LYS A 30 11.88 14.44 -9.23
N ASN A 31 11.55 15.28 -8.26
CA ASN A 31 12.20 16.60 -8.15
C ASN A 31 13.50 16.54 -7.33
N THR A 32 13.62 15.60 -6.39
CA THR A 32 14.78 15.49 -5.50
C THR A 32 15.69 14.32 -5.88
N PHE A 33 15.09 13.18 -6.27
CA PHE A 33 15.86 11.96 -6.53
C PHE A 33 16.05 11.67 -8.03
N GLY A 34 15.55 12.53 -8.93
CA GLY A 34 15.81 12.46 -10.36
C GLY A 34 15.10 11.31 -11.09
N TYR A 35 14.06 10.75 -10.51
CA TYR A 35 13.24 9.73 -11.17
C TYR A 35 12.47 10.32 -12.36
N SER A 36 12.42 9.57 -13.45
CA SER A 36 11.70 9.99 -14.66
C SER A 36 10.18 10.00 -14.47
N SER A 37 9.66 9.16 -13.58
CA SER A 37 8.24 9.09 -13.24
C SER A 37 8.02 8.64 -11.80
N ALA A 38 7.00 9.22 -11.18
CA ALA A 38 6.29 8.74 -10.01
C ALA A 38 4.93 9.46 -9.95
N LYS A 39 3.86 8.74 -9.65
CA LYS A 39 2.48 9.24 -9.66
C LYS A 39 1.75 8.78 -8.41
N TYR A 40 0.75 9.55 -7.98
CA TYR A 40 -0.15 9.18 -6.89
C TYR A 40 -1.58 8.97 -7.40
N MET A 41 -2.29 8.02 -6.79
CA MET A 41 -3.73 7.80 -6.97
C MET A 41 -4.32 7.14 -5.73
N ASP A 42 -5.64 7.15 -5.62
CA ASP A 42 -6.36 6.29 -4.69
C ASP A 42 -6.06 4.83 -4.99
N PHE A 43 -6.11 3.97 -3.98
CA PHE A 43 -5.73 2.58 -4.14
C PHE A 43 -6.53 1.89 -5.25
N ASN A 44 -5.81 1.22 -6.15
CA ASN A 44 -6.35 0.40 -7.22
C ASN A 44 -5.56 -0.91 -7.31
N GLY A 45 -6.22 -2.03 -7.03
CA GLY A 45 -5.59 -3.35 -6.97
C GLY A 45 -5.04 -3.83 -8.31
N ASP A 46 -5.75 -3.56 -9.41
CA ASP A 46 -5.31 -3.98 -10.76
C ASP A 46 -4.06 -3.19 -11.18
N LYS A 47 -4.05 -1.90 -10.85
CA LYS A 47 -2.88 -1.06 -11.11
C LYS A 47 -1.68 -1.49 -10.27
N MET A 48 -1.87 -1.80 -8.98
CA MET A 48 -0.83 -2.35 -8.12
C MET A 48 -0.26 -3.64 -8.71
N LEU A 49 -1.13 -4.57 -9.13
CA LEU A 49 -0.70 -5.84 -9.74
C LEU A 49 0.12 -5.59 -11.02
N THR A 50 -0.33 -4.67 -11.89
CA THR A 50 0.38 -4.29 -13.12
C THR A 50 1.79 -3.76 -12.83
N GLU A 51 1.95 -2.92 -11.81
CA GLU A 51 3.25 -2.37 -11.42
C GLU A 51 4.19 -3.47 -10.92
N LEU A 52 3.69 -4.34 -10.04
CA LEU A 52 4.47 -5.45 -9.48
C LEU A 52 4.88 -6.47 -10.56
N GLN A 53 4.00 -6.78 -11.52
CA GLN A 53 4.32 -7.63 -12.67
C GLN A 53 5.39 -7.01 -13.59
N ALA A 54 5.45 -5.69 -13.63
CA ALA A 54 6.48 -4.96 -14.36
C ALA A 54 7.79 -4.77 -13.55
N GLY A 55 7.92 -5.43 -12.38
CA GLY A 55 9.09 -5.36 -11.51
C GLY A 55 9.24 -4.04 -10.74
N ARG A 56 8.16 -3.27 -10.62
CA ARG A 56 8.17 -2.00 -9.88
C ARG A 56 7.42 -2.14 -8.56
N VAL A 57 7.99 -1.66 -7.49
CA VAL A 57 7.34 -1.58 -6.19
C VAL A 57 6.27 -0.49 -6.17
N VAL A 58 5.34 -0.62 -5.25
CA VAL A 58 4.29 0.38 -4.98
C VAL A 58 4.43 0.83 -3.53
N ILE A 59 4.32 2.12 -3.28
CA ILE A 59 4.24 2.65 -1.91
C ILE A 59 2.77 2.88 -1.62
N MET A 60 2.22 2.14 -0.67
CA MET A 60 0.85 2.33 -0.20
C MET A 60 0.82 3.21 1.05
N ARG A 61 -0.31 3.83 1.25
CA ARG A 61 -0.68 4.51 2.50
C ARG A 61 -2.11 4.15 2.90
N GLY A 62 -2.39 4.27 4.16
CA GLY A 62 -3.74 4.14 4.72
C GLY A 62 -3.77 4.58 6.17
N GLY A 63 -4.94 4.67 6.76
CA GLY A 63 -5.11 5.04 8.16
C GLY A 63 -6.37 4.45 8.75
N ARG A 64 -6.71 4.92 9.95
CA ARG A 64 -7.93 4.56 10.66
C ARG A 64 -9.02 5.59 10.41
N ASN A 65 -10.26 5.11 10.39
CA ASN A 65 -11.42 5.97 10.47
C ASN A 65 -11.85 6.11 11.94
N VAL A 66 -11.76 7.31 12.47
CA VAL A 66 -12.32 7.64 13.79
C VAL A 66 -13.34 8.77 13.59
N ASN A 67 -14.61 8.46 13.70
CA ASN A 67 -15.73 9.42 13.51
C ASN A 67 -15.65 10.19 12.18
N GLY A 68 -15.31 9.50 11.07
CA GLY A 68 -15.15 10.12 9.75
C GLY A 68 -13.79 10.76 9.49
N SER A 69 -12.94 10.88 10.50
CA SER A 69 -11.62 11.50 10.40
C SER A 69 -10.53 10.47 10.13
N TYR A 70 -9.58 10.85 9.26
CA TYR A 70 -8.36 10.07 9.01
C TYR A 70 -7.37 10.27 10.16
N THR A 71 -6.99 9.17 10.83
CA THR A 71 -6.06 9.19 11.96
C THR A 71 -5.04 8.05 11.85
N ASN A 72 -3.94 8.16 12.58
CA ASN A 72 -2.91 7.12 12.68
C ASN A 72 -2.53 6.56 11.31
N GLY A 73 -2.23 7.46 10.36
CA GLY A 73 -1.79 7.09 9.03
C GLY A 73 -0.42 6.42 9.06
N HIS A 74 -0.22 5.47 8.12
CA HIS A 74 1.05 4.84 7.86
C HIS A 74 1.27 4.71 6.36
N ALA A 75 2.53 4.64 5.93
CA ALA A 75 2.93 4.32 4.57
C ALA A 75 3.90 3.13 4.60
N TRP A 76 3.77 2.23 3.63
CA TRP A 76 4.56 1.00 3.53
C TRP A 76 4.84 0.66 2.06
N VAL A 77 5.80 -0.22 1.84
CA VAL A 77 6.14 -0.70 0.49
C VAL A 77 5.42 -2.01 0.21
N VAL A 78 4.89 -2.16 -1.00
CA VAL A 78 4.37 -3.43 -1.53
C VAL A 78 5.36 -3.96 -2.56
N GLU A 79 5.93 -5.13 -2.29
CA GLU A 79 7.03 -5.72 -3.04
C GLU A 79 6.60 -6.93 -3.88
N GLY A 80 5.42 -7.48 -3.62
CA GLY A 80 4.89 -8.64 -4.32
C GLY A 80 3.39 -8.76 -4.20
N ALA A 81 2.79 -9.62 -5.00
CA ALA A 81 1.36 -9.92 -4.93
C ALA A 81 1.09 -11.40 -5.15
N LYS A 82 -0.04 -11.87 -4.63
CA LYS A 82 -0.64 -13.16 -4.98
C LYS A 82 -2.14 -13.02 -5.14
N LEU A 83 -2.72 -13.81 -6.05
CA LEU A 83 -4.15 -14.02 -6.18
C LEU A 83 -4.52 -15.34 -5.52
N ALA A 84 -5.55 -15.34 -4.70
CA ALA A 84 -6.16 -16.54 -4.14
C ALA A 84 -7.61 -16.61 -4.58
N TRP A 85 -8.11 -17.82 -4.77
CA TRP A 85 -9.48 -18.08 -5.20
C TRP A 85 -10.17 -18.96 -4.19
N SER A 86 -11.45 -18.66 -3.91
CA SER A 86 -12.37 -19.52 -3.19
C SER A 86 -13.55 -19.86 -4.10
N CYS A 87 -13.89 -21.15 -4.21
CA CYS A 87 -14.97 -21.61 -5.03
C CYS A 87 -16.04 -22.33 -4.19
N ASN A 88 -17.29 -21.97 -4.40
CA ASN A 88 -18.44 -22.71 -3.89
C ASN A 88 -18.93 -23.71 -4.94
N TRP A 89 -19.15 -24.94 -4.55
CA TRP A 89 -19.55 -26.04 -5.42
C TRP A 89 -20.97 -26.50 -5.10
N ASP A 90 -21.72 -26.84 -6.14
CA ASP A 90 -22.94 -27.62 -5.99
C ASP A 90 -22.55 -29.11 -5.87
N TYR A 91 -22.78 -29.67 -4.69
CA TYR A 91 -22.44 -31.06 -4.39
C TYR A 91 -23.22 -32.11 -5.24
N LYS A 92 -24.38 -31.71 -5.81
CA LYS A 92 -25.19 -32.60 -6.62
C LYS A 92 -24.74 -32.62 -8.06
N THR A 93 -24.35 -31.50 -8.61
CA THR A 93 -23.96 -31.32 -10.02
C THR A 93 -22.47 -31.29 -10.26
N GLY A 94 -21.67 -31.05 -9.21
CA GLY A 94 -20.21 -30.85 -9.30
C GLY A 94 -19.81 -29.53 -9.97
N GLN A 95 -20.75 -28.60 -10.15
CA GLN A 95 -20.51 -27.33 -10.82
C GLN A 95 -20.11 -26.24 -9.79
N ILE A 96 -19.29 -25.30 -10.26
CA ILE A 96 -18.96 -24.09 -9.49
C ILE A 96 -20.18 -23.16 -9.50
N ILE A 97 -20.74 -22.88 -8.34
CA ILE A 97 -21.87 -21.95 -8.15
C ILE A 97 -21.36 -20.50 -8.11
N ALA A 98 -20.21 -20.29 -7.43
CA ALA A 98 -19.58 -18.98 -7.30
C ALA A 98 -18.07 -19.12 -7.13
N ALA A 99 -17.32 -18.16 -7.65
CA ALA A 99 -15.89 -18.05 -7.44
C ALA A 99 -15.55 -16.62 -6.96
N TYR A 100 -14.71 -16.52 -5.94
CA TYR A 100 -14.28 -15.25 -5.37
C TYR A 100 -12.77 -15.13 -5.47
N GLY A 101 -12.29 -14.04 -6.06
CA GLY A 101 -10.86 -13.71 -6.14
C GLY A 101 -10.45 -12.76 -5.01
N TYR A 102 -9.32 -13.04 -4.39
CA TYR A 102 -8.73 -12.20 -3.34
C TYR A 102 -7.32 -11.80 -3.75
N LEU A 103 -7.08 -10.49 -3.78
CA LEU A 103 -5.75 -9.93 -4.03
C LEU A 103 -5.02 -9.69 -2.71
N TYR A 104 -3.83 -10.25 -2.58
CA TYR A 104 -2.91 -10.02 -1.47
C TYR A 104 -1.67 -9.31 -1.97
N GLY A 105 -1.20 -8.31 -1.20
CA GLY A 105 0.12 -7.70 -1.38
C GLY A 105 1.09 -8.19 -0.32
N TYR A 106 2.34 -8.42 -0.70
CA TYR A 106 3.41 -8.60 0.28
C TYR A 106 3.83 -7.23 0.79
N MET A 107 3.47 -6.95 2.03
CA MET A 107 3.67 -5.66 2.70
C MET A 107 4.96 -5.65 3.49
N ASN A 108 5.82 -4.67 3.19
CA ASN A 108 6.97 -4.31 4.00
C ASN A 108 6.63 -3.02 4.76
N TRP A 109 6.33 -3.17 6.04
CA TRP A 109 5.83 -2.08 6.88
C TRP A 109 6.89 -1.06 7.29
N GLY A 110 8.18 -1.33 7.01
CA GLY A 110 9.28 -0.46 7.43
C GLY A 110 9.64 -0.60 8.92
N TRP A 111 9.17 -1.65 9.61
CA TRP A 111 9.39 -1.90 11.03
C TRP A 111 10.45 -2.99 11.27
N SER A 112 11.57 -2.90 10.59
CA SER A 112 12.68 -3.88 10.69
C SER A 112 12.25 -5.34 10.45
N GLY A 113 11.27 -5.54 9.56
CA GLY A 113 10.73 -6.86 9.21
C GLY A 113 9.56 -7.31 10.08
N LEU A 114 9.24 -6.60 11.16
CA LEU A 114 8.07 -6.92 11.98
C LEU A 114 6.79 -6.81 11.15
N ASP A 115 5.93 -7.83 11.25
CA ASP A 115 4.66 -7.96 10.54
C ASP A 115 4.78 -8.00 9.00
N ASN A 116 5.97 -8.08 8.41
CA ASN A 116 6.10 -8.23 6.97
C ASN A 116 5.42 -9.53 6.50
N GLY A 117 4.65 -9.46 5.42
CA GLY A 117 3.92 -10.62 4.92
C GLY A 117 2.84 -10.28 3.91
N TYR A 118 2.07 -11.31 3.55
CA TYR A 118 0.93 -11.16 2.65
C TYR A 118 -0.34 -10.76 3.40
N TYR A 119 -0.89 -9.61 3.02
CA TYR A 119 -2.16 -9.09 3.54
C TYR A 119 -3.15 -8.91 2.41
N GLN A 120 -4.41 -9.22 2.67
CA GLN A 120 -5.50 -8.92 1.74
C GLN A 120 -5.65 -7.41 1.60
N THR A 121 -5.64 -6.89 0.38
CA THR A 121 -5.47 -5.46 0.11
C THR A 121 -6.63 -4.58 0.59
N ASN A 122 -7.81 -5.14 0.75
CA ASN A 122 -8.99 -4.47 1.30
C ASN A 122 -9.25 -4.76 2.79
N TYR A 123 -8.33 -5.50 3.45
CA TYR A 123 -8.42 -5.81 4.88
C TYR A 123 -7.03 -5.81 5.52
N LEU A 124 -6.48 -4.62 5.68
CA LEU A 124 -5.14 -4.42 6.25
C LEU A 124 -5.23 -4.18 7.75
N SER A 125 -4.85 -5.17 8.52
CA SER A 125 -4.73 -5.07 9.98
C SER A 125 -3.52 -5.87 10.45
N ASN A 126 -2.70 -5.25 11.31
CA ASN A 126 -1.51 -5.85 11.92
C ASN A 126 -1.35 -5.33 13.36
N THR A 127 -0.21 -5.59 14.02
CA THR A 127 0.06 -5.13 15.38
C THR A 127 0.02 -3.61 15.53
N GLY A 128 0.36 -2.84 14.46
CA GLY A 128 0.25 -1.38 14.42
C GLY A 128 -1.19 -0.86 14.26
N GLY A 129 -2.13 -1.72 13.88
CA GLY A 129 -3.55 -1.39 13.76
C GLY A 129 -4.17 -1.63 12.39
N SER A 130 -5.31 -1.02 12.12
CA SER A 130 -6.01 -1.09 10.84
C SER A 130 -5.64 0.11 9.95
N PHE A 131 -5.41 -0.14 8.65
CA PHE A 131 -5.01 0.87 7.66
C PHE A 131 -5.94 0.87 6.43
N ASN A 132 -7.21 0.55 6.64
CA ASN A 132 -8.20 0.38 5.56
C ASN A 132 -8.90 1.68 5.12
N TYR A 133 -8.64 2.80 5.81
CA TYR A 133 -9.34 4.04 5.53
C TYR A 133 -8.52 4.97 4.66
N LYS A 134 -9.14 5.50 3.59
CA LYS A 134 -8.52 6.41 2.60
C LYS A 134 -7.19 5.89 2.10
N GLN A 135 -7.19 4.66 1.65
CA GLN A 135 -6.01 4.05 1.04
C GLN A 135 -5.64 4.77 -0.26
N GLY A 136 -4.35 4.96 -0.44
CA GLY A 136 -3.79 5.50 -1.67
C GLY A 136 -2.45 4.86 -1.98
N MET A 137 -1.93 5.12 -3.17
CA MET A 137 -0.67 4.53 -3.59
C MET A 137 0.16 5.46 -4.49
N VAL A 138 1.48 5.39 -4.31
CA VAL A 138 2.46 5.92 -5.27
C VAL A 138 2.88 4.78 -6.17
N TYR A 139 2.81 4.99 -7.46
CA TYR A 139 3.03 4.00 -8.51
C TYR A 139 3.79 4.61 -9.68
N ASP A 140 4.09 3.82 -10.72
CA ASP A 140 4.86 4.23 -11.90
C ASP A 140 6.22 4.84 -11.50
N ILE A 141 6.83 4.24 -10.45
CA ILE A 141 8.12 4.70 -9.92
C ILE A 141 9.20 4.20 -10.86
N ARG A 142 9.82 5.13 -11.60
CA ARG A 142 10.85 4.83 -12.61
C ARG A 142 12.06 5.72 -12.40
N PRO A 143 13.23 5.13 -12.29
CA PRO A 143 14.49 5.88 -12.25
C PRO A 143 14.72 6.75 -13.49
#